data_cda6549f001aeaf4eb75734f05fa9c35
#
_entry.id   cda6549f001aeaf4eb75734f05fa9c35
#
_cell.length_a   1.000
_cell.length_b   1.000
_cell.length_c   1.000
_cell.angle_alpha   90.00
_cell.angle_beta   90.00
_cell.angle_gamma   90.00
#
_symmetry.space_group_name_H-M   'P 1'
#
loop_
_entity.id
_entity.type
_entity.pdbx_description
1 polymer ?
#
loop_
_entity_poly.entity_id
_entity_poly.type
_entity_poly.pdbx_seq_one_letter_code
_entity_poly.pdbx_strand_id
1 'polypeptide(L)'
;IMVLTQFNSASLNSHIKNTYHFDIFSKGFVDILAAEQSTDNENWYQGTADAVRQSMRHLDKYDYDYILILSGDQLYQMDFKEMIDFHIENGGDITIATIPVNSKDATGFGILKANDENQITSFVEKPSADVLPDWTSEVSDDMKQQGRDYLASMGIYVFNKKVLRKMFEEDKGDDFGKDLIPNAINNGYNTLSYQYEGYWTDIGTIGSFFEANMDLTNELPKFNMFSDSPIYTRPRMLPPSKINGSFVNKAIFADGCIIMADKIEHSLIGNRTRIEKGSTVIRSYIMGADDYQNSEDMAENEAKGIPNIGVGKFCYIENAILDKNCHIGNNVRIIGSKHLPDGDFKTHSIKDGIIVVKKDAIIKDGAVIP
;
A
#
# COMPACT_ATOMS: atom_id res chain seq x y z
N ILE A 1 -8.37 6.92 -16.10
CA ILE A 1 -7.61 5.91 -15.33
C ILE A 1 -8.34 4.58 -15.44
N MET A 2 -7.59 3.50 -15.68
CA MET A 2 -8.09 2.13 -15.64
C MET A 2 -7.45 1.40 -14.48
N VAL A 3 -8.26 0.76 -13.63
CA VAL A 3 -7.79 -0.01 -12.47
C VAL A 3 -7.97 -1.49 -12.76
N LEU A 4 -6.85 -2.19 -12.93
CA LEU A 4 -6.85 -3.62 -13.23
C LEU A 4 -7.01 -4.39 -11.93
N THR A 5 -8.03 -5.24 -11.84
CA THR A 5 -8.36 -5.97 -10.62
C THR A 5 -8.55 -7.45 -10.89
N GLN A 6 -8.22 -8.28 -9.92
CA GLN A 6 -8.37 -9.73 -10.05
C GLN A 6 -8.90 -10.34 -8.76
N PHE A 7 -8.04 -10.68 -7.83
CA PHE A 7 -8.38 -11.42 -6.62
C PHE A 7 -8.85 -10.49 -5.49
N ASN A 8 -9.87 -10.90 -4.71
CA ASN A 8 -10.42 -10.17 -3.55
C ASN A 8 -10.76 -8.68 -3.82
N SER A 9 -11.17 -8.35 -5.04
CA SER A 9 -11.35 -6.96 -5.49
C SER A 9 -12.62 -6.27 -4.99
N ALA A 10 -13.55 -6.96 -4.33
CA ALA A 10 -14.85 -6.39 -3.95
C ALA A 10 -14.74 -5.11 -3.09
N SER A 11 -13.83 -5.10 -2.12
CA SER A 11 -13.57 -3.93 -1.26
C SER A 11 -12.98 -2.76 -2.06
N LEU A 12 -11.99 -3.04 -2.91
CA LEU A 12 -11.37 -2.05 -3.81
C LEU A 12 -12.39 -1.47 -4.78
N ASN A 13 -13.18 -2.32 -5.43
CA ASN A 13 -14.22 -1.89 -6.37
C ASN A 13 -15.27 -0.98 -5.69
N SER A 14 -15.68 -1.35 -4.47
CA SER A 14 -16.59 -0.52 -3.66
C SER A 14 -15.94 0.81 -3.28
N HIS A 15 -14.66 0.82 -2.93
CA HIS A 15 -13.93 2.04 -2.61
C HIS A 15 -13.85 2.98 -3.81
N ILE A 16 -13.41 2.49 -4.97
CA ILE A 16 -13.28 3.28 -6.20
C ILE A 16 -14.63 3.90 -6.59
N LYS A 17 -15.69 3.09 -6.61
CA LYS A 17 -17.04 3.54 -6.96
C LYS A 17 -17.56 4.64 -6.02
N ASN A 18 -17.19 4.61 -4.74
CA ASN A 18 -17.67 5.57 -3.75
C ASN A 18 -16.72 6.75 -3.51
N THR A 19 -15.57 6.78 -4.16
CA THR A 19 -14.54 7.82 -3.98
C THR A 19 -14.45 8.74 -5.19
N TYR A 20 -14.41 8.16 -6.39
CA TYR A 20 -14.15 8.92 -7.62
C TYR A 20 -15.44 9.11 -8.39
N HIS A 21 -15.93 10.35 -8.44
CA HIS A 21 -17.14 10.73 -9.16
C HIS A 21 -16.80 11.77 -10.23
N PHE A 22 -17.15 11.48 -11.45
CA PHE A 22 -17.01 12.39 -12.59
C PHE A 22 -18.40 12.77 -13.08
N ASP A 23 -18.62 14.06 -13.36
CA ASP A 23 -19.86 14.52 -13.95
C ASP A 23 -19.90 14.26 -15.46
N ILE A 24 -21.06 14.41 -16.06
CA ILE A 24 -21.28 14.14 -17.48
C ILE A 24 -20.55 15.08 -18.44
N PHE A 25 -20.00 16.18 -17.94
CA PHE A 25 -19.23 17.14 -18.72
C PHE A 25 -17.72 16.91 -18.57
N SER A 26 -17.32 16.08 -17.62
CA SER A 26 -15.90 15.73 -17.40
C SER A 26 -15.44 14.74 -18.45
N LYS A 27 -14.24 14.94 -18.99
CA LYS A 27 -13.57 13.96 -19.87
C LYS A 27 -12.79 12.89 -19.09
N GLY A 28 -12.57 13.13 -17.79
CA GLY A 28 -11.88 12.19 -16.91
C GLY A 28 -12.79 11.02 -16.50
N PHE A 29 -12.19 9.88 -16.22
CA PHE A 29 -12.90 8.71 -15.72
C PHE A 29 -11.96 7.81 -14.90
N VAL A 30 -12.56 6.96 -14.07
CA VAL A 30 -11.90 5.82 -13.43
C VAL A 30 -12.75 4.59 -13.70
N ASP A 31 -12.24 3.67 -14.52
CA ASP A 31 -12.90 2.40 -14.85
C ASP A 31 -12.18 1.23 -14.18
N ILE A 32 -12.96 0.26 -13.75
CA ILE A 32 -12.45 -0.98 -13.17
C ILE A 32 -12.50 -2.04 -14.26
N LEU A 33 -11.33 -2.60 -14.57
CA LEU A 33 -11.18 -3.73 -15.47
C LEU A 33 -10.84 -4.99 -14.64
N ALA A 34 -11.82 -5.84 -14.45
CA ALA A 34 -11.59 -7.15 -13.84
C ALA A 34 -10.95 -8.09 -14.87
N ALA A 35 -10.17 -9.06 -14.39
CA ALA A 35 -9.74 -10.15 -15.26
C ALA A 35 -10.97 -10.89 -15.82
N GLU A 36 -11.01 -11.04 -17.12
CA GLU A 36 -12.13 -11.62 -17.85
C GLU A 36 -11.68 -12.87 -18.61
N GLN A 37 -12.49 -13.92 -18.52
CA GLN A 37 -12.37 -15.03 -19.46
C GLN A 37 -12.99 -14.65 -20.79
N SER A 38 -12.28 -14.93 -21.86
CA SER A 38 -12.75 -14.72 -23.24
C SER A 38 -12.62 -16.01 -24.05
N THR A 39 -13.13 -16.00 -25.27
CA THR A 39 -12.95 -17.13 -26.21
C THR A 39 -11.50 -17.42 -26.53
N ASP A 40 -10.61 -16.43 -26.37
CA ASP A 40 -9.18 -16.53 -26.71
C ASP A 40 -8.30 -16.72 -25.47
N ASN A 41 -8.84 -16.48 -24.28
CA ASN A 41 -8.09 -16.64 -23.01
C ASN A 41 -9.03 -17.04 -21.87
N GLU A 42 -8.82 -18.23 -21.32
CA GLU A 42 -9.58 -18.76 -20.18
C GLU A 42 -8.88 -18.52 -18.83
N ASN A 43 -7.68 -17.91 -18.84
CA ASN A 43 -6.86 -17.72 -17.66
C ASN A 43 -7.08 -16.35 -17.01
N TRP A 44 -6.85 -16.31 -15.70
CA TRP A 44 -6.64 -15.08 -14.96
C TRP A 44 -5.34 -14.37 -15.44
N TYR A 45 -5.14 -13.11 -15.07
CA TYR A 45 -3.86 -12.44 -15.30
C TYR A 45 -2.71 -13.24 -14.68
N GLN A 46 -1.72 -13.57 -15.51
CA GLN A 46 -0.57 -14.39 -15.08
C GLN A 46 0.58 -13.55 -14.50
N GLY A 47 0.53 -12.25 -14.70
CA GLY A 47 1.50 -11.29 -14.19
C GLY A 47 1.12 -9.86 -14.52
N THR A 48 1.99 -8.93 -14.15
CA THR A 48 1.74 -7.49 -14.28
C THR A 48 1.67 -7.05 -15.75
N ALA A 49 2.53 -7.59 -16.59
CA ALA A 49 2.54 -7.31 -18.02
C ALA A 49 1.36 -7.97 -18.74
N ASP A 50 1.00 -9.18 -18.35
CA ASP A 50 -0.15 -9.89 -18.91
C ASP A 50 -1.46 -9.15 -18.61
N ALA A 51 -1.63 -8.59 -17.39
CA ALA A 51 -2.78 -7.78 -17.04
C ALA A 51 -2.95 -6.57 -17.98
N VAL A 52 -1.87 -5.86 -18.27
CA VAL A 52 -1.89 -4.71 -19.17
C VAL A 52 -2.13 -5.18 -20.62
N ARG A 53 -1.47 -6.26 -21.08
CA ARG A 53 -1.63 -6.84 -22.41
C ARG A 53 -3.10 -7.18 -22.71
N GLN A 54 -3.76 -7.90 -21.81
CA GLN A 54 -5.17 -8.25 -21.95
C GLN A 54 -6.09 -7.03 -21.94
N SER A 55 -5.69 -5.96 -21.24
CA SER A 55 -6.46 -4.73 -21.13
C SER A 55 -6.27 -3.76 -22.30
N MET A 56 -5.28 -3.98 -23.18
CA MET A 56 -4.97 -3.08 -24.33
C MET A 56 -6.19 -2.82 -25.22
N ARG A 57 -7.06 -3.82 -25.43
CA ARG A 57 -8.30 -3.67 -26.20
C ARG A 57 -9.23 -2.57 -25.68
N HIS A 58 -9.22 -2.30 -24.37
CA HIS A 58 -10.01 -1.25 -23.75
C HIS A 58 -9.36 0.12 -23.95
N LEU A 59 -8.01 0.18 -23.91
CA LEU A 59 -7.23 1.38 -24.18
C LEU A 59 -7.32 1.84 -25.64
N ASP A 60 -7.50 0.92 -26.56
CA ASP A 60 -7.54 1.21 -28.01
C ASP A 60 -8.70 2.11 -28.45
N LYS A 61 -9.72 2.25 -27.58
CA LYS A 61 -10.86 3.15 -27.81
C LYS A 61 -10.51 4.62 -27.62
N TYR A 62 -9.34 4.90 -27.03
CA TYR A 62 -8.89 6.25 -26.70
C TYR A 62 -7.71 6.66 -27.58
N ASP A 63 -7.62 7.96 -27.84
CA ASP A 63 -6.48 8.56 -28.49
C ASP A 63 -5.46 9.01 -27.44
N TYR A 64 -4.26 8.44 -27.44
CA TYR A 64 -3.17 8.72 -26.51
C TYR A 64 -1.82 8.34 -27.12
N ASP A 65 -0.78 9.03 -26.72
CA ASP A 65 0.60 8.80 -27.16
C ASP A 65 1.38 7.97 -26.14
N TYR A 66 1.11 8.18 -24.85
CA TYR A 66 1.84 7.60 -23.73
C TYR A 66 0.93 6.82 -22.80
N ILE A 67 1.47 5.79 -22.18
CA ILE A 67 0.80 5.00 -21.15
C ILE A 67 1.63 5.09 -19.87
N LEU A 68 1.02 5.57 -18.79
CA LEU A 68 1.59 5.51 -17.45
C LEU A 68 1.04 4.28 -16.74
N ILE A 69 1.92 3.40 -16.28
CA ILE A 69 1.59 2.18 -15.53
C ILE A 69 2.06 2.36 -14.09
N LEU A 70 1.16 2.14 -13.14
CA LEU A 70 1.41 2.30 -11.71
C LEU A 70 1.14 1.00 -10.97
N SER A 71 1.99 0.65 -10.01
CA SER A 71 1.71 -0.40 -9.02
C SER A 71 0.70 0.10 -7.99
N GLY A 72 -0.16 -0.80 -7.49
CA GLY A 72 -1.28 -0.47 -6.61
C GLY A 72 -0.99 -0.62 -5.11
N ASP A 73 0.20 -1.09 -4.73
CA ASP A 73 0.59 -1.45 -3.37
C ASP A 73 1.76 -0.61 -2.83
N GLN A 74 1.81 0.65 -3.21
CA GLN A 74 2.90 1.56 -2.89
C GLN A 74 2.38 2.88 -2.32
N LEU A 75 3.15 3.47 -1.43
CA LEU A 75 2.85 4.76 -0.82
C LEU A 75 3.91 5.79 -1.23
N TYR A 76 3.49 6.84 -1.94
CA TYR A 76 4.35 7.92 -2.45
C TYR A 76 3.53 9.17 -2.82
N GLN A 77 4.22 10.29 -3.03
CA GLN A 77 3.65 11.51 -3.62
C GLN A 77 4.57 11.93 -4.77
N MET A 78 4.15 11.74 -6.00
CA MET A 78 4.93 12.05 -7.20
C MET A 78 4.10 12.89 -8.16
N ASP A 79 4.69 13.92 -8.75
CA ASP A 79 4.12 14.59 -9.90
C ASP A 79 4.45 13.79 -11.18
N PHE A 80 3.47 13.05 -11.65
CA PHE A 80 3.63 12.25 -12.87
C PHE A 80 3.86 13.10 -14.12
N LYS A 81 3.46 14.37 -14.10
CA LYS A 81 3.73 15.28 -15.22
C LYS A 81 5.22 15.46 -15.42
N GLU A 82 5.98 15.66 -14.33
CA GLU A 82 7.44 15.80 -14.41
C GLU A 82 8.08 14.54 -15.04
N MET A 83 7.64 13.36 -14.64
CA MET A 83 8.14 12.11 -15.21
C MET A 83 7.79 11.95 -16.70
N ILE A 84 6.58 12.36 -17.10
CA ILE A 84 6.15 12.30 -18.52
C ILE A 84 6.91 13.35 -19.35
N ASP A 85 7.07 14.56 -18.85
CA ASP A 85 7.84 15.61 -19.50
C ASP A 85 9.31 15.15 -19.68
N PHE A 86 9.93 14.55 -18.66
CA PHE A 86 11.26 13.95 -18.76
C PHE A 86 11.33 12.87 -19.83
N HIS A 87 10.34 11.99 -19.92
CA HIS A 87 10.26 10.95 -20.93
C HIS A 87 10.24 11.52 -22.35
N ILE A 88 9.46 12.58 -22.57
CA ILE A 88 9.31 13.25 -23.86
C ILE A 88 10.60 14.00 -24.25
N GLU A 89 11.15 14.77 -23.34
CA GLU A 89 12.33 15.61 -23.57
C GLU A 89 13.59 14.79 -23.89
N ASN A 90 13.72 13.61 -23.28
CA ASN A 90 14.85 12.71 -23.51
C ASN A 90 14.58 11.64 -24.57
N GLY A 91 13.44 11.70 -25.27
CA GLY A 91 13.11 10.78 -26.37
C GLY A 91 13.08 9.31 -25.92
N GLY A 92 12.59 9.03 -24.71
CA GLY A 92 12.50 7.68 -24.19
C GLY A 92 11.50 6.81 -24.96
N ASP A 93 11.82 5.55 -25.14
CA ASP A 93 10.85 4.51 -25.52
C ASP A 93 10.11 4.02 -24.29
N ILE A 94 10.86 3.87 -23.20
CA ILE A 94 10.42 3.45 -21.87
C ILE A 94 11.09 4.35 -20.84
N THR A 95 10.36 4.81 -19.86
CA THR A 95 10.94 5.46 -18.66
C THR A 95 10.48 4.72 -17.40
N ILE A 96 11.41 4.37 -16.55
CA ILE A 96 11.19 3.70 -15.29
C ILE A 96 11.46 4.68 -14.16
N ALA A 97 10.49 4.88 -13.26
CA ALA A 97 10.78 5.59 -12.03
C ALA A 97 11.67 4.72 -11.14
N THR A 98 12.76 5.30 -10.69
CA THR A 98 13.74 4.63 -9.83
C THR A 98 13.94 5.43 -8.55
N ILE A 99 14.30 4.74 -7.47
CA ILE A 99 14.59 5.37 -6.20
C ILE A 99 15.93 4.85 -5.66
N PRO A 100 16.81 5.73 -5.16
CA PRO A 100 18.01 5.31 -4.48
C PRO A 100 17.69 4.57 -3.17
N VAL A 101 18.23 3.37 -2.99
CA VAL A 101 18.05 2.53 -1.79
C VAL A 101 19.40 2.05 -1.23
N ASN A 102 19.41 1.63 0.03
CA ASN A 102 20.59 1.02 0.63
C ASN A 102 20.71 -0.48 0.27
N SER A 103 21.85 -1.08 0.57
CA SER A 103 22.14 -2.49 0.24
C SER A 103 21.18 -3.50 0.86
N LYS A 104 20.62 -3.20 2.03
CA LYS A 104 19.67 -4.09 2.70
C LYS A 104 18.33 -4.13 1.95
N ASP A 105 17.84 -2.97 1.54
CA ASP A 105 16.55 -2.85 0.84
C ASP A 105 16.68 -3.32 -0.62
N ALA A 106 17.84 -3.14 -1.24
CA ALA A 106 18.11 -3.50 -2.63
C ALA A 106 17.83 -4.96 -2.97
N THR A 107 18.00 -5.88 -2.02
CA THR A 107 17.70 -7.31 -2.23
C THR A 107 16.21 -7.62 -2.41
N GLY A 108 15.34 -6.67 -2.07
CA GLY A 108 13.89 -6.81 -2.21
C GLY A 108 13.32 -6.33 -3.54
N PHE A 109 14.10 -5.61 -4.35
CA PHE A 109 13.64 -4.90 -5.53
C PHE A 109 14.41 -5.29 -6.80
N GLY A 110 13.85 -4.94 -7.95
CA GLY A 110 14.61 -4.91 -9.20
C GLY A 110 15.60 -3.75 -9.17
N ILE A 111 16.88 -4.03 -9.36
CA ILE A 111 17.98 -3.06 -9.34
C ILE A 111 18.46 -2.76 -10.75
N LEU A 112 18.70 -1.49 -11.03
CA LEU A 112 19.09 -1.00 -12.34
C LEU A 112 20.46 -0.30 -12.28
N LYS A 113 21.16 -0.33 -13.40
CA LYS A 113 22.30 0.55 -13.70
C LYS A 113 21.90 1.55 -14.76
N ALA A 114 22.19 2.80 -14.50
CA ALA A 114 22.03 3.86 -15.48
C ALA A 114 23.38 4.55 -15.76
N ASN A 115 23.55 5.02 -17.00
CA ASN A 115 24.70 5.85 -17.38
C ASN A 115 24.41 7.34 -17.08
N ASP A 116 25.39 8.21 -17.36
CA ASP A 116 25.29 9.66 -17.12
C ASP A 116 24.19 10.36 -17.92
N GLU A 117 23.66 9.71 -18.95
CA GLU A 117 22.52 10.18 -19.76
C GLU A 117 21.18 9.61 -19.26
N ASN A 118 21.17 9.04 -18.06
CA ASN A 118 20.03 8.33 -17.46
C ASN A 118 19.52 7.11 -18.27
N GLN A 119 20.30 6.60 -19.22
CA GLN A 119 19.92 5.37 -19.93
C GLN A 119 20.21 4.15 -19.06
N ILE A 120 19.22 3.29 -18.93
CA ILE A 120 19.36 2.03 -18.21
C ILE A 120 20.14 1.04 -19.07
N THR A 121 21.26 0.60 -18.56
CA THR A 121 22.18 -0.31 -19.25
C THR A 121 22.05 -1.76 -18.78
N SER A 122 21.53 -1.98 -17.58
CA SER A 122 21.41 -3.30 -17.01
C SER A 122 20.27 -3.34 -15.96
N PHE A 123 19.69 -4.51 -15.79
CA PHE A 123 18.62 -4.78 -14.81
C PHE A 123 18.82 -6.15 -14.17
N VAL A 124 18.61 -6.25 -12.88
CA VAL A 124 18.57 -7.53 -12.15
C VAL A 124 17.43 -7.55 -11.16
N GLU A 125 16.61 -8.59 -11.21
CA GLU A 125 15.47 -8.75 -10.29
C GLU A 125 15.93 -9.41 -8.98
N LYS A 126 15.73 -8.70 -7.87
CA LYS A 126 16.00 -9.18 -6.49
C LYS A 126 17.37 -9.84 -6.33
N PRO A 127 18.46 -9.09 -6.57
CA PRO A 127 19.80 -9.63 -6.49
C PRO A 127 20.13 -10.11 -5.08
N SER A 128 20.94 -11.16 -4.99
CA SER A 128 21.52 -11.58 -3.71
C SER A 128 22.60 -10.60 -3.24
N ALA A 129 22.85 -10.59 -1.94
CA ALA A 129 23.75 -9.61 -1.32
C ALA A 129 25.21 -9.67 -1.83
N ASP A 130 25.65 -10.82 -2.32
CA ASP A 130 26.98 -11.04 -2.90
C ASP A 130 27.16 -10.42 -4.28
N VAL A 131 26.07 -10.22 -5.03
CA VAL A 131 26.07 -9.61 -6.36
C VAL A 131 25.96 -8.08 -6.29
N LEU A 132 25.34 -7.55 -5.23
CA LEU A 132 25.05 -6.12 -5.08
C LEU A 132 26.25 -5.18 -5.26
N PRO A 133 27.49 -5.46 -4.79
CA PRO A 133 28.60 -4.53 -4.95
C PRO A 133 28.86 -4.07 -6.39
N ASP A 134 28.51 -4.90 -7.36
CA ASP A 134 28.66 -4.59 -8.78
C ASP A 134 27.48 -3.75 -9.34
N TRP A 135 26.45 -3.47 -8.55
CA TRP A 135 25.19 -2.83 -8.98
C TRP A 135 24.98 -1.42 -8.44
N THR A 136 26.00 -0.76 -7.98
CA THR A 136 25.93 0.66 -7.61
C THR A 136 25.73 1.53 -8.85
N SER A 137 25.05 2.67 -8.67
CA SER A 137 24.77 3.65 -9.72
C SER A 137 25.11 5.07 -9.24
N GLU A 138 25.27 5.99 -10.19
CA GLU A 138 25.40 7.40 -9.83
C GLU A 138 24.05 7.92 -9.29
N VAL A 139 24.14 8.51 -8.08
CA VAL A 139 23.03 9.13 -7.36
C VAL A 139 23.48 10.46 -6.80
N SER A 140 22.55 11.28 -6.29
CA SER A 140 22.92 12.57 -5.67
C SER A 140 23.85 12.38 -4.47
N ASP A 141 24.60 13.44 -4.15
CA ASP A 141 25.54 13.40 -3.02
C ASP A 141 24.84 13.14 -1.68
N ASP A 142 23.60 13.64 -1.53
CA ASP A 142 22.78 13.39 -0.35
C ASP A 142 22.41 11.91 -0.22
N MET A 143 22.08 11.24 -1.31
CA MET A 143 21.77 9.82 -1.33
C MET A 143 23.01 8.98 -1.03
N LYS A 144 24.16 9.34 -1.59
CA LYS A 144 25.45 8.69 -1.30
C LYS A 144 25.81 8.80 0.18
N GLN A 145 25.65 9.98 0.79
CA GLN A 145 25.92 10.17 2.22
C GLN A 145 25.01 9.32 3.13
N GLN A 146 23.80 9.00 2.65
CA GLN A 146 22.86 8.11 3.32
C GLN A 146 23.15 6.62 3.05
N GLY A 147 24.16 6.27 2.25
CA GLY A 147 24.48 4.89 1.83
C GLY A 147 23.41 4.30 0.90
N ARG A 148 22.75 5.14 0.09
CA ARG A 148 21.70 4.77 -0.85
C ARG A 148 22.23 4.83 -2.28
N ASP A 149 23.08 3.85 -2.63
CA ASP A 149 23.85 3.82 -3.87
C ASP A 149 23.23 2.91 -4.95
N TYR A 150 22.07 2.29 -4.69
CA TYR A 150 21.43 1.36 -5.61
C TYR A 150 20.15 1.96 -6.14
N LEU A 151 19.95 1.94 -7.46
CA LEU A 151 18.69 2.39 -8.08
C LEU A 151 17.70 1.23 -8.13
N ALA A 152 16.67 1.30 -7.28
CA ALA A 152 15.58 0.34 -7.28
C ALA A 152 14.44 0.78 -8.23
N SER A 153 13.88 -0.16 -8.98
CA SER A 153 12.66 0.05 -9.74
C SER A 153 11.48 0.27 -8.81
N MET A 154 10.74 1.34 -9.01
CA MET A 154 9.51 1.61 -8.27
C MET A 154 8.29 0.87 -8.85
N GLY A 155 8.43 0.13 -9.95
CA GLY A 155 7.27 -0.47 -10.63
C GLY A 155 6.35 0.56 -11.28
N ILE A 156 6.87 1.73 -11.57
CA ILE A 156 6.17 2.85 -12.22
C ILE A 156 6.83 3.08 -13.58
N TYR A 157 6.05 3.03 -14.66
CA TYR A 157 6.56 3.06 -16.01
C TYR A 157 5.81 4.03 -16.88
N VAL A 158 6.52 4.74 -17.77
CA VAL A 158 5.95 5.45 -18.92
C VAL A 158 6.41 4.75 -20.19
N PHE A 159 5.48 4.42 -21.06
CA PHE A 159 5.74 3.82 -22.37
C PHE A 159 5.18 4.67 -23.49
N ASN A 160 5.88 4.75 -24.60
CA ASN A 160 5.28 5.09 -25.89
C ASN A 160 4.23 4.02 -26.25
N LYS A 161 3.03 4.41 -26.65
CA LYS A 161 1.96 3.50 -27.09
C LYS A 161 2.44 2.48 -28.14
N LYS A 162 3.17 2.97 -29.15
CA LYS A 162 3.65 2.13 -30.27
C LYS A 162 4.69 1.12 -29.79
N VAL A 163 5.55 1.55 -28.86
CA VAL A 163 6.60 0.68 -28.31
C VAL A 163 5.98 -0.43 -27.45
N LEU A 164 5.08 -0.11 -26.55
CA LEU A 164 4.44 -1.12 -25.69
C LEU A 164 3.68 -2.16 -26.51
N ARG A 165 2.96 -1.74 -27.56
CA ARG A 165 2.27 -2.67 -28.47
C ARG A 165 3.24 -3.61 -29.17
N LYS A 166 4.30 -3.05 -29.74
CA LYS A 166 5.34 -3.84 -30.41
C LYS A 166 5.96 -4.85 -29.46
N MET A 167 6.29 -4.43 -28.23
CA MET A 167 6.83 -5.33 -27.21
C MET A 167 5.86 -6.48 -26.90
N PHE A 168 4.57 -6.23 -26.76
CA PHE A 168 3.56 -7.28 -26.49
C PHE A 168 3.34 -8.22 -27.67
N GLU A 169 3.65 -7.82 -28.91
CA GLU A 169 3.62 -8.68 -30.08
C GLU A 169 4.84 -9.60 -30.13
N GLU A 170 6.02 -9.06 -29.81
CA GLU A 170 7.31 -9.73 -29.87
C GLU A 170 7.62 -10.58 -28.64
N ASP A 171 7.14 -10.17 -27.46
CA ASP A 171 7.41 -10.80 -26.18
C ASP A 171 6.11 -11.23 -25.48
N LYS A 172 6.05 -12.49 -25.09
CA LYS A 172 4.90 -13.10 -24.39
C LYS A 172 5.14 -13.23 -22.88
N GLY A 173 6.22 -12.65 -22.35
CA GLY A 173 6.49 -12.58 -20.93
C GLY A 173 5.31 -11.99 -20.14
N ASP A 174 5.10 -12.48 -18.94
CA ASP A 174 3.94 -12.13 -18.14
C ASP A 174 4.20 -11.01 -17.13
N ASP A 175 5.48 -10.72 -16.86
CA ASP A 175 5.89 -9.74 -15.85
C ASP A 175 6.77 -8.64 -16.45
N PHE A 176 6.54 -7.37 -16.04
CA PHE A 176 7.36 -6.26 -16.53
C PHE A 176 8.81 -6.38 -16.03
N GLY A 177 9.03 -6.62 -14.75
CA GLY A 177 10.36 -6.63 -14.15
C GLY A 177 11.19 -7.86 -14.53
N LYS A 178 10.57 -9.05 -14.59
CA LYS A 178 11.28 -10.30 -14.88
C LYS A 178 11.52 -10.51 -16.37
N ASP A 179 10.58 -10.09 -17.21
CA ASP A 179 10.56 -10.46 -18.63
C ASP A 179 10.74 -9.22 -19.53
N LEU A 180 9.75 -8.33 -19.58
CA LEU A 180 9.68 -7.30 -20.61
C LEU A 180 10.79 -6.26 -20.52
N ILE A 181 11.10 -5.76 -19.33
CA ILE A 181 12.11 -4.70 -19.15
C ILE A 181 13.51 -5.21 -19.46
N PRO A 182 13.97 -6.36 -18.92
CA PRO A 182 15.26 -6.93 -19.33
C PRO A 182 15.37 -7.16 -20.83
N ASN A 183 14.32 -7.70 -21.46
CA ASN A 183 14.28 -7.93 -22.90
C ASN A 183 14.31 -6.62 -23.70
N ALA A 184 13.62 -5.59 -23.26
CA ALA A 184 13.65 -4.27 -23.89
C ALA A 184 15.06 -3.66 -23.88
N ILE A 185 15.75 -3.72 -22.74
CA ILE A 185 17.13 -3.24 -22.60
C ILE A 185 18.06 -4.01 -23.55
N ASN A 186 17.95 -5.34 -23.57
CA ASN A 186 18.76 -6.19 -24.43
C ASN A 186 18.49 -5.97 -25.92
N ASN A 187 17.27 -5.60 -26.29
CA ASN A 187 16.87 -5.31 -27.67
C ASN A 187 17.17 -3.86 -28.12
N GLY A 188 17.79 -3.06 -27.22
CA GLY A 188 18.25 -1.71 -27.55
C GLY A 188 17.16 -0.64 -27.57
N TYR A 189 16.04 -0.86 -26.90
CA TYR A 189 15.05 0.21 -26.66
C TYR A 189 15.66 1.29 -25.77
N ASN A 190 15.40 2.57 -26.08
CA ASN A 190 15.84 3.70 -25.25
C ASN A 190 15.08 3.69 -23.92
N THR A 191 15.62 2.97 -22.94
CA THR A 191 15.04 2.81 -21.61
C THR A 191 15.71 3.77 -20.63
N LEU A 192 14.94 4.68 -20.04
CA LEU A 192 15.44 5.75 -19.19
C LEU A 192 15.10 5.53 -17.71
N SER A 193 15.98 5.99 -16.84
CA SER A 193 15.79 6.05 -15.38
C SER A 193 15.36 7.45 -14.98
N TYR A 194 14.14 7.60 -14.48
CA TYR A 194 13.69 8.82 -13.79
C TYR A 194 13.95 8.65 -12.30
N GLN A 195 15.02 9.29 -11.80
CA GLN A 195 15.42 9.19 -10.40
C GLN A 195 14.51 10.05 -9.52
N TYR A 196 13.73 9.40 -8.67
CA TYR A 196 12.86 10.04 -7.70
C TYR A 196 13.52 10.05 -6.31
N GLU A 197 13.61 11.22 -5.69
CA GLU A 197 14.24 11.39 -4.37
C GLU A 197 13.24 11.66 -3.24
N GLY A 198 11.93 11.68 -3.56
CA GLY A 198 10.87 11.83 -2.58
C GLY A 198 10.63 10.57 -1.74
N TYR A 199 9.61 10.63 -0.91
CA TYR A 199 9.20 9.45 -0.12
C TYR A 199 8.50 8.42 -0.99
N TRP A 200 8.98 7.21 -0.92
CA TRP A 200 8.36 6.03 -1.51
C TRP A 200 8.59 4.82 -0.62
N THR A 201 7.58 3.97 -0.48
CA THR A 201 7.70 2.67 0.18
C THR A 201 6.71 1.67 -0.41
N ASP A 202 7.18 0.44 -0.58
CA ASP A 202 6.33 -0.72 -0.82
C ASP A 202 5.63 -1.11 0.49
N ILE A 203 4.31 -1.29 0.46
CA ILE A 203 3.50 -1.69 1.62
C ILE A 203 2.90 -3.09 1.46
N GLY A 204 3.49 -3.91 0.62
CA GLY A 204 3.05 -5.27 0.30
C GLY A 204 3.25 -6.30 1.43
N THR A 205 3.94 -5.94 2.52
CA THR A 205 4.09 -6.80 3.69
C THR A 205 3.40 -6.22 4.93
N ILE A 206 3.05 -7.06 5.90
CA ILE A 206 2.48 -6.60 7.18
C ILE A 206 3.45 -5.64 7.88
N GLY A 207 4.75 -5.95 7.88
CA GLY A 207 5.77 -5.11 8.49
C GLY A 207 5.83 -3.73 7.85
N SER A 208 5.98 -3.64 6.53
CA SER A 208 6.07 -2.36 5.81
C SER A 208 4.76 -1.56 5.91
N PHE A 209 3.61 -2.20 5.80
CA PHE A 209 2.31 -1.58 6.01
C PHE A 209 2.19 -0.99 7.43
N PHE A 210 2.58 -1.74 8.45
CA PHE A 210 2.52 -1.30 9.84
C PHE A 210 3.44 -0.10 10.08
N GLU A 211 4.71 -0.17 9.66
CA GLU A 211 5.68 0.91 9.83
C GLU A 211 5.25 2.19 9.09
N ALA A 212 4.71 2.07 7.88
CA ALA A 212 4.18 3.21 7.14
C ALA A 212 3.03 3.90 7.89
N ASN A 213 2.12 3.12 8.51
CA ASN A 213 1.04 3.67 9.34
C ASN A 213 1.57 4.31 10.62
N MET A 214 2.56 3.71 11.27
CA MET A 214 3.17 4.30 12.47
C MET A 214 3.91 5.60 12.16
N ASP A 215 4.59 5.67 11.01
CA ASP A 215 5.27 6.90 10.57
C ASP A 215 4.31 8.10 10.45
N LEU A 216 3.07 7.87 10.02
CA LEU A 216 2.04 8.93 9.93
C LEU A 216 1.76 9.62 11.26
N THR A 217 2.01 8.96 12.39
CA THR A 217 1.77 9.50 13.73
C THR A 217 2.94 10.34 14.26
N ASN A 218 4.06 10.41 13.55
CA ASN A 218 5.18 11.26 13.90
C ASN A 218 4.84 12.74 13.75
N GLU A 219 5.59 13.59 14.45
CA GLU A 219 5.43 15.05 14.36
C GLU A 219 5.68 15.57 12.94
N LEU A 220 6.68 15.03 12.26
CA LEU A 220 6.96 15.26 10.85
C LEU A 220 7.03 13.90 10.14
N PRO A 221 5.90 13.40 9.63
CA PRO A 221 5.86 12.14 8.92
C PRO A 221 6.54 12.30 7.54
N LYS A 222 7.18 11.23 7.07
CA LYS A 222 7.79 11.21 5.73
C LYS A 222 6.75 11.33 4.62
N PHE A 223 5.62 10.68 4.79
CA PHE A 223 4.43 10.88 3.95
C PHE A 223 3.48 11.85 4.66
N ASN A 224 3.34 13.05 4.11
CA ASN A 224 2.54 14.08 4.73
C ASN A 224 1.13 14.15 4.13
N MET A 225 0.11 13.73 4.88
CA MET A 225 -1.30 13.83 4.47
C MET A 225 -1.83 15.27 4.49
N PHE A 226 -1.13 16.21 5.12
CA PHE A 226 -1.52 17.61 5.25
C PHE A 226 -0.82 18.52 4.21
N SER A 227 -0.40 17.93 3.09
CA SER A 227 0.17 18.66 1.96
C SER A 227 -0.92 19.37 1.14
N ASP A 228 -0.51 20.27 0.25
CA ASP A 228 -1.43 20.99 -0.66
C ASP A 228 -2.11 20.07 -1.69
N SER A 229 -1.59 18.84 -1.89
CA SER A 229 -2.18 17.85 -2.77
C SER A 229 -3.24 17.03 -2.02
N PRO A 230 -4.54 17.15 -2.38
CA PRO A 230 -5.60 16.46 -1.67
C PRO A 230 -5.52 14.93 -1.89
N ILE A 231 -5.73 14.17 -0.81
CA ILE A 231 -5.86 12.72 -0.88
C ILE A 231 -7.34 12.38 -1.00
N TYR A 232 -7.74 11.80 -2.14
CA TYR A 232 -9.11 11.40 -2.38
C TYR A 232 -9.42 10.10 -1.65
N THR A 233 -10.42 10.16 -0.77
CA THR A 233 -10.93 8.99 -0.05
C THR A 233 -12.45 9.06 0.05
N ARG A 234 -13.10 7.93 0.33
CA ARG A 234 -14.55 7.88 0.49
C ARG A 234 -14.99 8.68 1.72
N PRO A 235 -15.79 9.75 1.59
CA PRO A 235 -16.38 10.46 2.73
C PRO A 235 -17.39 9.55 3.44
N ARG A 236 -17.29 9.46 4.76
CA ARG A 236 -18.14 8.56 5.56
C ARG A 236 -19.35 9.26 6.18
N MET A 237 -19.37 10.59 6.19
CA MET A 237 -20.42 11.41 6.82
C MET A 237 -20.71 11.01 8.27
N LEU A 238 -19.64 10.79 9.04
CA LEU A 238 -19.69 10.39 10.44
C LEU A 238 -19.66 11.61 11.36
N PRO A 239 -20.15 11.50 12.61
CA PRO A 239 -19.98 12.55 13.60
C PRO A 239 -18.51 12.69 13.98
N PRO A 240 -18.10 13.85 14.53
CA PRO A 240 -16.77 14.01 15.11
C PRO A 240 -16.48 12.96 16.19
N SER A 241 -15.21 12.59 16.30
CA SER A 241 -14.76 11.65 17.32
C SER A 241 -14.86 12.26 18.72
N LYS A 242 -15.36 11.48 19.68
CA LYS A 242 -15.52 11.86 21.09
C LYS A 242 -14.42 11.21 21.91
N ILE A 243 -13.57 12.03 22.54
CA ILE A 243 -12.49 11.58 23.43
C ILE A 243 -12.79 12.09 24.84
N ASN A 244 -12.77 11.20 25.84
CA ASN A 244 -13.11 11.54 27.21
C ASN A 244 -12.13 10.92 28.22
N GLY A 245 -11.34 11.78 28.88
CA GLY A 245 -10.44 11.39 29.96
C GLY A 245 -9.17 10.61 29.53
N SER A 246 -8.79 10.70 28.26
CA SER A 246 -7.65 9.96 27.72
C SER A 246 -6.39 10.82 27.64
N PHE A 247 -5.24 10.25 28.01
CA PHE A 247 -3.95 10.78 27.62
C PHE A 247 -3.65 10.38 26.16
N VAL A 248 -3.42 11.37 25.32
CA VAL A 248 -3.17 11.16 23.88
C VAL A 248 -1.84 11.78 23.48
N ASN A 249 -0.97 10.97 22.84
CA ASN A 249 0.32 11.42 22.32
C ASN A 249 0.61 10.74 20.99
N LYS A 250 0.99 11.51 19.97
CA LYS A 250 1.32 11.02 18.62
C LYS A 250 0.25 10.05 18.07
N ALA A 251 -1.01 10.48 18.03
CA ALA A 251 -2.11 9.63 17.60
C ALA A 251 -2.96 10.30 16.53
N ILE A 252 -3.46 9.50 15.59
CA ILE A 252 -4.40 9.92 14.55
C ILE A 252 -5.74 9.25 14.83
N PHE A 253 -6.82 10.03 14.80
CA PHE A 253 -8.18 9.54 14.96
C PHE A 253 -8.99 9.82 13.71
N ALA A 254 -9.61 8.79 13.18
CA ALA A 254 -10.63 8.94 12.14
C ALA A 254 -11.98 9.34 12.74
N ASP A 255 -12.99 9.58 11.90
CA ASP A 255 -14.30 10.06 12.33
C ASP A 255 -15.12 9.00 13.09
N GLY A 256 -16.00 9.49 13.97
CA GLY A 256 -17.02 8.69 14.64
C GLY A 256 -16.52 7.81 15.78
N CYS A 257 -15.32 8.04 16.30
CA CYS A 257 -14.79 7.25 17.42
C CYS A 257 -15.40 7.65 18.77
N ILE A 258 -15.47 6.68 19.69
CA ILE A 258 -15.87 6.87 21.08
C ILE A 258 -14.75 6.34 21.97
N ILE A 259 -13.94 7.23 22.51
CA ILE A 259 -12.70 6.88 23.20
C ILE A 259 -12.81 7.27 24.67
N MET A 260 -12.66 6.27 25.54
CA MET A 260 -12.59 6.40 27.00
C MET A 260 -11.31 5.73 27.54
N ALA A 261 -10.36 5.40 26.67
CA ALA A 261 -9.09 4.79 27.05
C ALA A 261 -8.33 5.67 28.04
N ASP A 262 -7.54 5.08 28.93
CA ASP A 262 -6.63 5.82 29.79
C ASP A 262 -5.47 6.42 29.00
N LYS A 263 -4.94 5.65 28.02
CA LYS A 263 -3.80 6.09 27.23
C LYS A 263 -3.87 5.62 25.78
N ILE A 264 -3.59 6.53 24.84
CA ILE A 264 -3.33 6.20 23.42
C ILE A 264 -2.05 6.91 22.98
N GLU A 265 -1.08 6.14 22.55
CA GLU A 265 0.23 6.65 22.16
C GLU A 265 0.73 6.00 20.88
N HIS A 266 1.28 6.84 19.96
CA HIS A 266 1.87 6.41 18.70
C HIS A 266 0.96 5.41 17.99
N SER A 267 -0.32 5.77 17.82
CA SER A 267 -1.35 4.84 17.34
C SER A 267 -2.30 5.50 16.37
N LEU A 268 -2.86 4.70 15.48
CA LEU A 268 -3.84 5.11 14.49
C LEU A 268 -5.18 4.44 14.79
N ILE A 269 -6.22 5.26 14.96
CA ILE A 269 -7.55 4.81 15.38
C ILE A 269 -8.54 5.06 14.25
N GLY A 270 -8.99 3.99 13.62
CA GLY A 270 -9.90 4.00 12.48
C GLY A 270 -11.35 4.34 12.84
N ASN A 271 -12.17 4.52 11.81
CA ASN A 271 -13.56 4.98 11.93
C ASN A 271 -14.41 4.15 12.88
N ARG A 272 -15.29 4.80 13.65
CA ARG A 272 -16.25 4.18 14.59
C ARG A 272 -15.62 3.32 15.68
N THR A 273 -14.32 3.45 15.91
CA THR A 273 -13.65 2.69 16.96
C THR A 273 -14.20 3.09 18.33
N ARG A 274 -14.53 2.08 19.13
CA ARG A 274 -14.89 2.22 20.54
C ARG A 274 -13.79 1.64 21.40
N ILE A 275 -13.30 2.41 22.37
CA ILE A 275 -12.31 1.94 23.38
C ILE A 275 -12.82 2.32 24.76
N GLU A 276 -12.98 1.31 25.61
CA GLU A 276 -13.53 1.47 26.96
C GLU A 276 -12.46 1.89 27.99
N LYS A 277 -12.94 2.28 29.20
CA LYS A 277 -12.13 2.80 30.30
C LYS A 277 -11.05 1.83 30.77
N GLY A 278 -9.93 2.39 31.21
CA GLY A 278 -8.80 1.62 31.76
C GLY A 278 -7.91 0.99 30.70
N SER A 279 -8.25 1.15 29.44
CA SER A 279 -7.49 0.52 28.35
C SER A 279 -6.35 1.41 27.88
N THR A 280 -5.25 0.76 27.48
CA THR A 280 -4.04 1.37 26.96
C THR A 280 -3.76 0.82 25.55
N VAL A 281 -3.51 1.71 24.60
CA VAL A 281 -3.14 1.37 23.22
C VAL A 281 -1.85 2.09 22.86
N ILE A 282 -0.83 1.33 22.52
CA ILE A 282 0.51 1.83 22.19
C ILE A 282 0.96 1.24 20.85
N ARG A 283 1.52 2.09 19.98
CA ARG A 283 2.12 1.66 18.72
C ARG A 283 1.24 0.62 18.02
N SER A 284 -0.02 0.98 17.77
CA SER A 284 -0.99 0.04 17.21
C SER A 284 -1.91 0.71 16.21
N TYR A 285 -2.38 -0.07 15.25
CA TYR A 285 -3.38 0.35 14.29
C TYR A 285 -4.70 -0.39 14.53
N ILE A 286 -5.74 0.33 14.94
CA ILE A 286 -7.10 -0.20 15.07
C ILE A 286 -7.90 0.27 13.84
N MET A 287 -8.29 -0.63 12.95
CA MET A 287 -8.96 -0.29 11.69
C MET A 287 -10.42 0.16 11.86
N GLY A 288 -11.01 -0.08 13.06
CA GLY A 288 -12.33 0.38 13.42
C GLY A 288 -13.45 -0.57 13.04
N ALA A 289 -14.62 -0.01 12.74
CA ALA A 289 -15.81 -0.79 12.43
C ALA A 289 -16.50 -0.29 11.14
N ASP A 290 -17.16 -1.22 10.45
CA ASP A 290 -17.94 -0.91 9.25
C ASP A 290 -19.25 -0.19 9.63
N ASP A 291 -19.85 -0.56 10.77
CA ASP A 291 -21.10 0.02 11.31
C ASP A 291 -21.02 0.21 12.83
N TYR A 292 -21.95 1.01 13.37
CA TYR A 292 -22.18 1.07 14.83
C TYR A 292 -23.08 -0.07 15.26
N GLN A 293 -22.76 -0.72 16.39
CA GLN A 293 -23.72 -1.59 17.04
C GLN A 293 -24.87 -0.78 17.67
N ASN A 294 -26.09 -1.21 17.45
CA ASN A 294 -27.26 -0.66 18.12
C ASN A 294 -27.43 -1.30 19.51
N SER A 295 -28.41 -0.80 20.29
CA SER A 295 -28.66 -1.29 21.66
C SER A 295 -29.14 -2.75 21.68
N GLU A 296 -29.85 -3.19 20.67
CA GLU A 296 -30.37 -4.57 20.54
C GLU A 296 -29.23 -5.54 20.27
N ASP A 297 -28.33 -5.20 19.33
CA ASP A 297 -27.13 -6.01 19.03
C ASP A 297 -26.21 -6.13 20.28
N MET A 298 -26.06 -5.04 21.05
CA MET A 298 -25.27 -5.05 22.27
C MET A 298 -25.87 -5.95 23.34
N ALA A 299 -27.20 -5.91 23.53
CA ALA A 299 -27.90 -6.78 24.48
C ALA A 299 -27.86 -8.25 24.07
N GLU A 300 -27.97 -8.53 22.77
CA GLU A 300 -27.83 -9.88 22.23
C GLU A 300 -26.42 -10.43 22.44
N ASN A 301 -25.39 -9.62 22.18
CA ASN A 301 -24.01 -10.00 22.43
C ASN A 301 -23.77 -10.30 23.91
N GLU A 302 -24.27 -9.45 24.82
CA GLU A 302 -24.14 -9.66 26.26
C GLU A 302 -24.81 -10.99 26.68
N ALA A 303 -26.01 -11.26 26.20
CA ALA A 303 -26.72 -12.52 26.46
C ALA A 303 -25.95 -13.76 25.95
N LYS A 304 -25.19 -13.63 24.87
CA LYS A 304 -24.35 -14.70 24.29
C LYS A 304 -22.96 -14.76 24.89
N GLY A 305 -22.57 -13.84 25.76
CA GLY A 305 -21.20 -13.73 26.29
C GLY A 305 -20.17 -13.34 25.21
N ILE A 306 -20.61 -12.58 24.22
CA ILE A 306 -19.78 -12.06 23.14
C ILE A 306 -19.44 -10.59 23.50
N PRO A 307 -18.15 -10.18 23.52
CA PRO A 307 -17.80 -8.79 23.68
C PRO A 307 -18.40 -7.92 22.56
N ASN A 308 -18.67 -6.65 22.86
CA ASN A 308 -19.10 -5.72 21.82
C ASN A 308 -17.95 -5.37 20.86
N ILE A 309 -18.29 -4.83 19.66
CA ILE A 309 -17.28 -4.36 18.69
C ILE A 309 -16.46 -3.23 19.32
N GLY A 310 -15.14 -3.34 19.17
CA GLY A 310 -14.16 -2.42 19.73
C GLY A 310 -13.30 -3.05 20.81
N VAL A 311 -12.75 -2.23 21.68
CA VAL A 311 -11.85 -2.65 22.76
C VAL A 311 -12.54 -2.49 24.10
N GLY A 312 -12.63 -3.57 24.86
CA GLY A 312 -13.23 -3.62 26.20
C GLY A 312 -12.44 -2.85 27.25
N LYS A 313 -12.84 -3.02 28.53
CA LYS A 313 -12.24 -2.32 29.67
C LYS A 313 -10.91 -2.97 30.09
N PHE A 314 -9.98 -2.12 30.57
CA PHE A 314 -8.70 -2.56 31.16
C PHE A 314 -7.84 -3.43 30.21
N CYS A 315 -7.91 -3.19 28.91
CA CYS A 315 -7.10 -3.86 27.93
C CYS A 315 -5.73 -3.20 27.78
N TYR A 316 -4.75 -3.98 27.38
CA TYR A 316 -3.42 -3.50 27.00
C TYR A 316 -3.06 -4.01 25.61
N ILE A 317 -2.90 -3.10 24.66
CA ILE A 317 -2.64 -3.42 23.26
C ILE A 317 -1.36 -2.70 22.82
N GLU A 318 -0.39 -3.44 22.34
CA GLU A 318 0.90 -2.92 21.90
C GLU A 318 1.44 -3.69 20.69
N ASN A 319 2.04 -2.97 19.73
CA ASN A 319 2.57 -3.52 18.48
C ASN A 319 1.58 -4.44 17.76
N ALA A 320 0.36 -3.95 17.54
CA ALA A 320 -0.72 -4.75 16.97
C ALA A 320 -1.50 -4.01 15.89
N ILE A 321 -2.05 -4.79 14.97
CA ILE A 321 -3.09 -4.37 14.04
C ILE A 321 -4.38 -5.09 14.46
N LEU A 322 -5.44 -4.35 14.75
CA LEU A 322 -6.78 -4.90 14.90
C LEU A 322 -7.56 -4.59 13.63
N ASP A 323 -7.87 -5.63 12.87
CA ASP A 323 -8.68 -5.49 11.66
C ASP A 323 -10.11 -5.08 12.02
N LYS A 324 -10.95 -4.87 11.04
CA LYS A 324 -12.30 -4.34 11.22
C LYS A 324 -13.22 -5.25 12.02
N ASN A 325 -14.13 -4.63 12.75
CA ASN A 325 -15.20 -5.29 13.51
C ASN A 325 -14.70 -6.28 14.57
N CYS A 326 -13.50 -6.09 15.11
CA CYS A 326 -12.97 -6.94 16.17
C CYS A 326 -13.76 -6.75 17.47
N HIS A 327 -14.04 -7.85 18.16
CA HIS A 327 -14.72 -7.92 19.45
C HIS A 327 -13.67 -8.24 20.53
N ILE A 328 -13.11 -7.23 21.17
CA ILE A 328 -12.10 -7.43 22.21
C ILE A 328 -12.75 -7.30 23.58
N GLY A 329 -12.72 -8.37 24.34
CA GLY A 329 -13.28 -8.43 25.69
C GLY A 329 -12.55 -7.56 26.70
N ASN A 330 -12.93 -7.68 27.99
CA ASN A 330 -12.30 -6.93 29.08
C ASN A 330 -11.01 -7.62 29.55
N ASN A 331 -10.07 -6.85 30.09
CA ASN A 331 -8.80 -7.33 30.65
C ASN A 331 -7.96 -8.15 29.64
N VAL A 332 -8.09 -7.86 28.34
CA VAL A 332 -7.33 -8.52 27.27
C VAL A 332 -5.95 -7.90 27.14
N ARG A 333 -4.94 -8.72 26.93
CA ARG A 333 -3.56 -8.29 26.63
C ARG A 333 -3.15 -8.80 25.26
N ILE A 334 -2.75 -7.89 24.37
CA ILE A 334 -2.23 -8.17 23.02
C ILE A 334 -0.91 -7.45 22.91
N ILE A 335 0.20 -8.19 22.86
CA ILE A 335 1.54 -7.58 22.94
C ILE A 335 2.43 -8.21 21.86
N GLY A 336 2.62 -7.47 20.76
CA GLY A 336 3.58 -7.82 19.73
C GLY A 336 5.03 -7.55 20.17
N SER A 337 5.95 -8.39 19.74
CA SER A 337 7.38 -8.26 20.01
C SER A 337 8.21 -8.85 18.89
N LYS A 338 9.33 -8.23 18.55
CA LYS A 338 10.28 -8.70 17.51
C LYS A 338 10.82 -10.11 17.73
N HIS A 339 10.66 -10.64 18.95
CA HIS A 339 11.12 -11.99 19.30
C HIS A 339 10.05 -13.08 19.08
N LEU A 340 8.83 -12.67 18.76
CA LEU A 340 7.75 -13.62 18.51
C LEU A 340 7.96 -14.31 17.16
N PRO A 341 7.87 -15.63 17.10
CA PRO A 341 7.92 -16.34 15.82
C PRO A 341 6.64 -16.06 15.01
N ASP A 342 6.80 -16.03 13.71
CA ASP A 342 5.67 -15.97 12.79
C ASP A 342 4.72 -17.15 13.00
N GLY A 343 3.43 -16.88 12.95
CA GLY A 343 2.41 -17.90 13.14
C GLY A 343 1.03 -17.48 12.65
N ASP A 344 0.19 -18.44 12.32
CA ASP A 344 -1.20 -18.21 11.93
C ASP A 344 -2.15 -19.00 12.84
N PHE A 345 -3.07 -18.27 13.50
CA PHE A 345 -4.01 -18.80 14.46
C PHE A 345 -5.45 -18.50 14.01
N LYS A 346 -6.43 -19.06 14.70
CA LYS A 346 -7.83 -18.88 14.33
C LYS A 346 -8.26 -17.38 14.36
N THR A 347 -7.87 -16.65 15.40
CA THR A 347 -8.31 -15.27 15.66
C THR A 347 -7.29 -14.21 15.30
N HIS A 348 -6.03 -14.59 15.14
CA HIS A 348 -4.93 -13.67 14.87
C HIS A 348 -3.80 -14.36 14.10
N SER A 349 -2.90 -13.57 13.55
CA SER A 349 -1.61 -14.03 13.04
C SER A 349 -0.49 -13.17 13.63
N ILE A 350 0.72 -13.69 13.61
CA ILE A 350 1.95 -12.99 14.02
C ILE A 350 2.84 -12.91 12.79
N LYS A 351 3.25 -11.70 12.40
CA LYS A 351 4.17 -11.44 11.31
C LYS A 351 5.15 -10.34 11.69
N ASP A 352 6.44 -10.60 11.53
CA ASP A 352 7.51 -9.65 11.90
C ASP A 352 7.39 -9.14 13.35
N GLY A 353 6.86 -9.97 14.26
CA GLY A 353 6.60 -9.61 15.65
C GLY A 353 5.37 -8.72 15.87
N ILE A 354 4.59 -8.43 14.84
CA ILE A 354 3.33 -7.68 14.88
C ILE A 354 2.17 -8.67 15.02
N ILE A 355 1.28 -8.43 15.98
CA ILE A 355 0.06 -9.21 16.12
C ILE A 355 -1.03 -8.61 15.25
N VAL A 356 -1.56 -9.40 14.34
CA VAL A 356 -2.69 -9.02 13.47
C VAL A 356 -3.93 -9.77 13.92
N VAL A 357 -4.84 -9.10 14.62
CA VAL A 357 -6.15 -9.66 14.96
C VAL A 357 -7.03 -9.60 13.72
N LYS A 358 -7.55 -10.76 13.31
CA LYS A 358 -8.29 -10.93 12.05
C LYS A 358 -9.65 -10.24 12.11
N LYS A 359 -10.17 -9.83 10.96
CA LYS A 359 -11.49 -9.24 10.81
C LYS A 359 -12.57 -10.11 11.49
N ASP A 360 -13.53 -9.45 12.17
CA ASP A 360 -14.64 -10.08 12.89
C ASP A 360 -14.20 -11.06 14.02
N ALA A 361 -12.92 -11.00 14.43
CA ALA A 361 -12.43 -11.89 15.47
C ALA A 361 -13.02 -11.56 16.85
N ILE A 362 -13.34 -12.60 17.61
CA ILE A 362 -13.84 -12.51 18.98
C ILE A 362 -12.71 -12.95 19.92
N ILE A 363 -12.22 -12.02 20.72
CA ILE A 363 -11.22 -12.24 21.78
C ILE A 363 -11.94 -12.11 23.12
N LYS A 364 -12.05 -13.22 23.87
CA LYS A 364 -12.80 -13.27 25.12
C LYS A 364 -12.08 -12.51 26.24
N ASP A 365 -12.86 -12.17 27.29
CA ASP A 365 -12.36 -11.52 28.50
C ASP A 365 -11.13 -12.25 29.08
N GLY A 366 -10.13 -11.48 29.51
CA GLY A 366 -8.92 -12.00 30.14
C GLY A 366 -7.95 -12.74 29.21
N ALA A 367 -8.20 -12.76 27.90
CA ALA A 367 -7.30 -13.41 26.96
C ALA A 367 -5.93 -12.71 26.90
N VAL A 368 -4.88 -13.50 26.77
CA VAL A 368 -3.51 -13.03 26.58
C VAL A 368 -3.01 -13.56 25.24
N ILE A 369 -2.63 -12.65 24.35
CA ILE A 369 -2.01 -12.92 23.06
C ILE A 369 -0.61 -12.31 23.16
N PRO A 370 0.42 -13.18 23.20
CA PRO A 370 1.79 -12.74 23.40
C PRO A 370 2.33 -12.02 22.20
#